data_6141e3e278b21ebd306a429a7db6c674
#
_entry.id   6141e3e278b21ebd306a429a7db6c674
#
_cell.length_a   1.000
_cell.length_b   1.000
_cell.length_c   1.000
_cell.angle_alpha   90.00
_cell.angle_beta   90.00
_cell.angle_gamma   90.00
#
_symmetry.space_group_name_H-M   'P 1'
#
loop_
_entity.id
_entity.type
_entity.pdbx_description
1 polymer ?
#
loop_
_entity_poly.entity_id
_entity_poly.type
_entity_poly.pdbx_seq_one_letter_code
_entity_poly.pdbx_strand_id
1 'polypeptide(L)'
;MKRLGVFLIALLLCACSQAQVTQYKFKVVKEYPHDMAAYTQGLFFNNGTLYETTGQYGTSSIRTVNLQTGKPIQNKKLNAKYFAEGSVILGGNLYILTWTNKVAFIYDAKTLEYKKTVSYPREGWGLTTDGKQLIASDGSANLYFMDKDLKGTKKVAVTMNGRPLKNLNELEWINGKIWANVYLTDTIVIINPATGKVEGAVDCTGLLPDELWTSATDVLNGIAVDAQGKIYVTGKNWPKLYQIELVK
;
A
#
# COMPACT_ATOMS: atom_id res chain seq x y z
N MET A 1 -7.86 71.17 -21.74
CA MET A 1 -7.29 69.94 -22.31
C MET A 1 -7.09 68.92 -21.14
N LYS A 2 -8.00 67.97 -20.99
CA LYS A 2 -7.92 66.93 -19.92
C LYS A 2 -7.23 65.70 -20.53
N ARG A 3 -6.08 65.30 -19.94
CA ARG A 3 -5.38 64.08 -20.33
C ARG A 3 -5.99 62.91 -19.59
N LEU A 4 -6.57 61.96 -20.32
CA LEU A 4 -7.11 60.72 -19.84
C LEU A 4 -5.92 59.73 -19.70
N GLY A 5 -5.57 59.36 -18.47
CA GLY A 5 -4.56 58.34 -18.23
C GLY A 5 -5.21 56.94 -18.35
N VAL A 6 -4.76 56.16 -19.29
CA VAL A 6 -5.14 54.77 -19.45
C VAL A 6 -4.26 53.91 -18.51
N PHE A 7 -4.85 53.37 -17.45
CA PHE A 7 -4.19 52.35 -16.61
C PHE A 7 -4.32 50.97 -17.26
N LEU A 8 -3.20 50.48 -17.75
CA LEU A 8 -3.10 49.08 -18.24
C LEU A 8 -2.91 48.15 -17.05
N ILE A 9 -3.95 47.40 -16.66
CA ILE A 9 -3.86 46.35 -15.65
C ILE A 9 -3.33 45.11 -16.36
N ALA A 10 -2.05 44.79 -16.13
CA ALA A 10 -1.45 43.51 -16.56
C ALA A 10 -1.95 42.42 -15.66
N LEU A 11 -2.89 41.58 -16.12
CA LEU A 11 -3.24 40.31 -15.48
C LEU A 11 -2.05 39.33 -15.62
N LEU A 12 -1.28 39.12 -14.55
CA LEU A 12 -0.34 38.02 -14.43
C LEU A 12 -1.13 36.72 -14.31
N LEU A 13 -1.34 36.02 -15.41
CA LEU A 13 -1.78 34.63 -15.42
C LEU A 13 -0.64 33.76 -14.87
N CYS A 14 -0.68 33.48 -13.56
CA CYS A 14 0.17 32.47 -12.94
C CYS A 14 -0.27 31.12 -13.47
N ALA A 15 0.31 30.64 -14.56
CA ALA A 15 0.16 29.26 -15.02
C ALA A 15 0.82 28.38 -13.99
N CYS A 16 0.04 27.82 -13.05
CA CYS A 16 0.49 26.70 -12.23
C CYS A 16 0.78 25.53 -13.18
N SER A 17 2.03 25.36 -13.58
CA SER A 17 2.46 24.14 -14.26
C SER A 17 2.22 22.99 -13.28
N GLN A 18 1.25 22.16 -13.57
CA GLN A 18 1.02 20.94 -12.80
C GLN A 18 2.21 20.04 -13.09
N ALA A 19 3.03 19.74 -12.06
CA ALA A 19 4.17 18.85 -12.22
C ALA A 19 3.67 17.53 -12.80
N GLN A 20 4.27 17.13 -13.91
CA GLN A 20 3.91 15.88 -14.62
C GLN A 20 4.26 14.69 -13.73
N VAL A 21 3.38 13.67 -13.66
CA VAL A 21 3.64 12.42 -12.95
C VAL A 21 4.82 11.70 -13.63
N THR A 22 5.88 11.46 -12.85
CA THR A 22 7.05 10.74 -13.36
C THR A 22 6.67 9.29 -13.63
N GLN A 23 6.92 8.82 -14.84
CA GLN A 23 6.69 7.43 -15.22
C GLN A 23 7.95 6.61 -14.96
N TYR A 24 7.78 5.48 -14.29
CA TYR A 24 8.84 4.52 -14.02
C TYR A 24 8.47 3.16 -14.63
N LYS A 25 9.50 2.44 -15.04
CA LYS A 25 9.49 1.01 -15.29
C LYS A 25 10.23 0.31 -14.15
N PHE A 26 10.21 -0.99 -14.14
CA PHE A 26 10.97 -1.80 -13.20
C PHE A 26 12.09 -2.57 -13.89
N LYS A 27 13.11 -2.90 -13.10
CA LYS A 27 14.11 -3.91 -13.41
C LYS A 27 14.09 -4.94 -12.29
N VAL A 28 13.86 -6.20 -12.61
CA VAL A 28 13.97 -7.29 -11.64
C VAL A 28 15.45 -7.48 -11.29
N VAL A 29 15.75 -7.35 -9.99
CA VAL A 29 17.09 -7.56 -9.43
C VAL A 29 17.23 -9.00 -8.95
N LYS A 30 16.17 -9.52 -8.32
CA LYS A 30 16.14 -10.88 -7.80
C LYS A 30 14.70 -11.37 -7.65
N GLU A 31 14.54 -12.68 -7.85
CA GLU A 31 13.28 -13.38 -7.63
C GLU A 31 13.38 -14.27 -6.39
N TYR A 32 12.28 -14.35 -5.67
CA TYR A 32 12.13 -15.22 -4.53
C TYR A 32 10.88 -16.08 -4.69
N PRO A 33 10.87 -17.30 -4.15
CA PRO A 33 9.64 -18.08 -4.07
C PRO A 33 8.57 -17.33 -3.25
N HIS A 34 7.31 -17.46 -3.66
CA HIS A 34 6.18 -16.96 -2.90
C HIS A 34 5.10 -18.05 -2.85
N ASP A 35 4.30 -18.05 -1.79
CA ASP A 35 3.26 -19.06 -1.57
C ASP A 35 2.04 -18.78 -2.44
N MET A 36 1.79 -19.62 -3.43
CA MET A 36 0.64 -19.50 -4.33
C MET A 36 -0.73 -19.59 -3.63
N ALA A 37 -0.78 -20.03 -2.36
CA ALA A 37 -1.99 -19.96 -1.54
C ALA A 37 -2.14 -18.61 -0.80
N ALA A 38 -1.18 -17.70 -0.95
CA ALA A 38 -1.22 -16.39 -0.34
C ALA A 38 -2.06 -15.41 -1.16
N TYR A 39 -3.27 -15.13 -0.72
CA TYR A 39 -4.05 -14.00 -1.23
C TYR A 39 -3.58 -12.73 -0.54
N THR A 40 -2.44 -12.18 -1.00
CA THR A 40 -1.71 -11.09 -0.34
C THR A 40 -2.53 -9.82 -0.24
N GLN A 41 -2.70 -9.30 0.98
CA GLN A 41 -3.43 -8.08 1.29
C GLN A 41 -2.61 -7.05 2.08
N GLY A 42 -1.51 -7.46 2.67
CA GLY A 42 -0.53 -6.59 3.31
C GLY A 42 0.83 -7.25 3.30
N LEU A 43 1.87 -6.48 3.01
CA LEU A 43 3.25 -6.95 2.92
C LEU A 43 4.19 -5.87 3.45
N PHE A 44 5.06 -6.19 4.41
CA PHE A 44 6.03 -5.22 4.92
C PHE A 44 7.20 -5.90 5.62
N PHE A 45 8.34 -5.22 5.69
CA PHE A 45 9.44 -5.63 6.54
C PHE A 45 9.40 -4.91 7.89
N ASN A 46 9.70 -5.66 8.95
CA ASN A 46 9.98 -5.08 10.26
C ASN A 46 11.17 -5.79 10.90
N ASN A 47 12.23 -5.04 11.23
CA ASN A 47 13.48 -5.57 11.81
C ASN A 47 14.04 -6.77 11.03
N GLY A 48 14.06 -6.71 9.70
CA GLY A 48 14.59 -7.75 8.82
C GLY A 48 13.67 -8.97 8.63
N THR A 49 12.51 -9.00 9.25
CA THR A 49 11.50 -10.05 9.07
C THR A 49 10.43 -9.58 8.10
N LEU A 50 10.10 -10.40 7.10
CA LEU A 50 8.99 -10.17 6.19
C LEU A 50 7.69 -10.64 6.84
N TYR A 51 6.71 -9.72 6.94
CA TYR A 51 5.35 -9.99 7.39
C TYR A 51 4.41 -9.96 6.20
N GLU A 52 3.43 -10.84 6.22
CA GLU A 52 2.41 -10.91 5.18
C GLU A 52 1.04 -11.20 5.78
N THR A 53 0.04 -10.40 5.43
CA THR A 53 -1.36 -10.68 5.72
C THR A 53 -2.03 -11.22 4.47
N THR A 54 -2.72 -12.34 4.62
CA THR A 54 -3.47 -12.97 3.52
C THR A 54 -4.97 -12.85 3.75
N GLY A 55 -5.71 -12.53 2.71
CA GLY A 55 -7.17 -12.46 2.70
C GLY A 55 -7.85 -13.82 2.51
N GLN A 56 -9.12 -13.78 2.22
CA GLN A 56 -10.10 -14.84 2.00
C GLN A 56 -10.78 -15.34 3.28
N TYR A 57 -12.11 -15.44 3.23
CA TYR A 57 -12.90 -16.02 4.31
C TYR A 57 -12.49 -17.48 4.56
N GLY A 58 -12.31 -17.86 5.81
CA GLY A 58 -11.90 -19.20 6.20
C GLY A 58 -10.39 -19.46 6.17
N THR A 59 -9.61 -18.67 5.43
CA THR A 59 -8.16 -18.88 5.26
C THR A 59 -7.28 -17.69 5.62
N SER A 60 -7.88 -16.54 5.89
CA SER A 60 -7.17 -15.32 6.28
C SER A 60 -6.16 -15.55 7.41
N SER A 61 -4.98 -14.99 7.25
CA SER A 61 -3.91 -15.15 8.24
C SER A 61 -2.97 -13.96 8.27
N ILE A 62 -2.25 -13.81 9.38
CA ILE A 62 -1.02 -13.03 9.48
C ILE A 62 0.15 -13.99 9.67
N ARG A 63 1.23 -13.76 8.94
CA ARG A 63 2.38 -14.66 8.97
C ARG A 63 3.71 -13.91 8.85
N THR A 64 4.76 -14.47 9.40
CA THR A 64 6.15 -14.12 9.06
C THR A 64 6.65 -15.11 8.02
N VAL A 65 7.39 -14.63 7.03
CA VAL A 65 7.77 -15.41 5.84
C VAL A 65 9.28 -15.51 5.75
N ASN A 66 9.78 -16.70 5.47
CA ASN A 66 11.17 -16.91 5.08
C ASN A 66 11.34 -16.47 3.61
N LEU A 67 12.04 -15.36 3.41
CA LEU A 67 12.21 -14.76 2.08
C LEU A 67 12.85 -15.71 1.06
N GLN A 68 13.77 -16.60 1.50
CA GLN A 68 14.49 -17.49 0.57
C GLN A 68 13.64 -18.69 0.11
N THR A 69 12.65 -19.09 0.89
CA THR A 69 11.82 -20.26 0.60
C THR A 69 10.36 -19.93 0.30
N GLY A 70 9.90 -18.69 0.56
CA GLY A 70 8.50 -18.27 0.47
C GLY A 70 7.59 -18.93 1.53
N LYS A 71 8.13 -19.75 2.43
CA LYS A 71 7.34 -20.48 3.42
C LYS A 71 7.12 -19.68 4.69
N PRO A 72 5.93 -19.77 5.31
CA PRO A 72 5.70 -19.19 6.61
C PRO A 72 6.63 -19.78 7.68
N ILE A 73 7.23 -18.90 8.49
CA ILE A 73 7.95 -19.26 9.73
C ILE A 73 6.94 -19.34 10.88
N GLN A 74 6.07 -18.34 10.96
CA GLN A 74 4.92 -18.30 11.86
C GLN A 74 3.68 -18.06 11.02
N ASN A 75 2.55 -18.63 11.42
CA ASN A 75 1.28 -18.44 10.74
C ASN A 75 0.13 -18.43 11.75
N LYS A 76 -0.51 -17.28 11.90
CA LYS A 76 -1.66 -17.10 12.78
C LYS A 76 -2.90 -16.91 11.94
N LYS A 77 -3.79 -17.92 11.91
CA LYS A 77 -5.08 -17.83 11.22
C LYS A 77 -6.03 -16.91 11.99
N LEU A 78 -6.79 -16.13 11.27
CA LEU A 78 -7.92 -15.36 11.80
C LEU A 78 -9.17 -16.27 11.86
N ASN A 79 -10.19 -15.85 12.62
CA ASN A 79 -11.47 -16.56 12.61
C ASN A 79 -12.09 -16.51 11.20
N ALA A 80 -12.68 -17.62 10.76
CA ALA A 80 -13.18 -17.85 9.40
C ALA A 80 -14.17 -16.78 8.88
N LYS A 81 -14.86 -16.07 9.78
CA LYS A 81 -15.80 -15.01 9.43
C LYS A 81 -15.16 -13.69 8.99
N TYR A 82 -13.83 -13.57 9.11
CA TYR A 82 -13.11 -12.36 8.76
C TYR A 82 -12.31 -12.53 7.49
N PHE A 83 -12.34 -11.50 6.68
CA PHE A 83 -11.43 -11.32 5.57
C PHE A 83 -10.37 -10.31 6.01
N ALA A 84 -9.13 -10.77 6.22
CA ALA A 84 -8.03 -9.90 6.62
C ALA A 84 -7.52 -9.08 5.43
N GLU A 85 -7.10 -7.88 5.72
CA GLU A 85 -6.65 -6.88 4.77
C GLU A 85 -5.26 -6.35 5.17
N GLY A 86 -4.96 -5.11 4.83
CA GLY A 86 -3.68 -4.48 5.11
C GLY A 86 -3.27 -4.56 6.58
N SER A 87 -1.97 -4.66 6.80
CA SER A 87 -1.40 -4.74 8.14
C SER A 87 -0.08 -3.98 8.25
N VAL A 88 0.26 -3.53 9.47
CA VAL A 88 1.53 -2.87 9.76
C VAL A 88 1.85 -2.93 11.25
N ILE A 89 3.12 -2.76 11.60
CA ILE A 89 3.57 -2.65 12.99
C ILE A 89 3.84 -1.18 13.34
N LEU A 90 3.23 -0.71 14.44
CA LEU A 90 3.49 0.61 15.02
C LEU A 90 3.57 0.50 16.55
N GLY A 91 4.67 0.97 17.15
CA GLY A 91 4.83 1.01 18.61
C GLY A 91 4.72 -0.36 19.28
N GLY A 92 5.23 -1.43 18.67
CA GLY A 92 5.20 -2.80 19.19
C GLY A 92 3.85 -3.51 19.05
N ASN A 93 2.88 -2.88 18.39
CA ASN A 93 1.60 -3.48 18.05
C ASN A 93 1.54 -3.77 16.54
N LEU A 94 1.05 -4.94 16.19
CA LEU A 94 0.68 -5.32 14.83
C LEU A 94 -0.82 -5.04 14.66
N TYR A 95 -1.15 -4.20 13.69
CA TYR A 95 -2.50 -3.84 13.31
C TYR A 95 -2.89 -4.61 12.05
N ILE A 96 -4.11 -5.16 12.01
CA ILE A 96 -4.67 -5.85 10.85
C ILE A 96 -6.07 -5.30 10.62
N LEU A 97 -6.33 -4.78 9.43
CA LEU A 97 -7.67 -4.35 9.02
C LEU A 97 -8.49 -5.55 8.54
N THR A 98 -9.80 -5.38 8.50
CA THR A 98 -10.73 -6.34 7.87
C THR A 98 -11.54 -5.64 6.79
N TRP A 99 -11.92 -6.39 5.73
CA TRP A 99 -12.68 -5.83 4.62
C TRP A 99 -14.02 -5.25 5.09
N THR A 100 -15.09 -6.03 5.09
CA THR A 100 -16.45 -5.53 5.35
C THR A 100 -16.89 -5.61 6.81
N ASN A 101 -16.13 -6.32 7.66
CA ASN A 101 -16.48 -6.51 9.07
C ASN A 101 -16.33 -5.25 9.93
N LYS A 102 -15.67 -4.20 9.41
CA LYS A 102 -15.50 -2.89 10.07
C LYS A 102 -14.86 -2.99 11.46
N VAL A 103 -13.89 -3.88 11.58
CA VAL A 103 -13.04 -4.04 12.77
C VAL A 103 -11.58 -4.12 12.35
N ALA A 104 -10.70 -3.76 13.27
CA ALA A 104 -9.28 -3.99 13.19
C ALA A 104 -8.84 -4.85 14.37
N PHE A 105 -7.89 -5.74 14.14
CA PHE A 105 -7.26 -6.53 15.18
C PHE A 105 -5.93 -5.93 15.57
N ILE A 106 -5.63 -5.99 16.86
CA ILE A 106 -4.33 -5.60 17.41
C ILE A 106 -3.72 -6.82 18.08
N TYR A 107 -2.51 -7.17 17.64
CA TYR A 107 -1.68 -8.24 18.17
C TYR A 107 -0.39 -7.66 18.75
N ASP A 108 0.26 -8.41 19.60
CA ASP A 108 1.65 -8.16 19.93
C ASP A 108 2.52 -8.43 18.69
N ALA A 109 3.37 -7.47 18.33
CA ALA A 109 4.17 -7.56 17.11
C ALA A 109 5.25 -8.67 17.16
N LYS A 110 5.70 -9.05 18.36
CA LYS A 110 6.78 -10.01 18.56
C LYS A 110 6.25 -11.44 18.68
N THR A 111 5.16 -11.62 19.46
CA THR A 111 4.62 -12.95 19.79
C THR A 111 3.47 -13.36 18.90
N LEU A 112 2.87 -12.43 18.14
CA LEU A 112 1.62 -12.57 17.40
C LEU A 112 0.45 -13.02 18.32
N GLU A 113 0.50 -12.66 19.60
CA GLU A 113 -0.61 -12.87 20.52
C GLU A 113 -1.66 -11.79 20.35
N TYR A 114 -2.92 -12.21 20.30
CA TYR A 114 -4.07 -11.31 20.21
C TYR A 114 -4.16 -10.42 21.45
N LYS A 115 -4.31 -9.11 21.25
CA LYS A 115 -4.51 -8.13 22.31
C LYS A 115 -5.95 -7.65 22.39
N LYS A 116 -6.48 -7.12 21.29
CA LYS A 116 -7.85 -6.57 21.26
C LYS A 116 -8.38 -6.42 19.84
N THR A 117 -9.70 -6.31 19.75
CA THR A 117 -10.43 -5.85 18.56
C THR A 117 -10.89 -4.41 18.76
N VAL A 118 -10.75 -3.60 17.73
CA VAL A 118 -11.15 -2.19 17.73
C VAL A 118 -12.14 -1.96 16.59
N SER A 119 -13.16 -1.13 16.81
CA SER A 119 -14.06 -0.70 15.75
C SER A 119 -13.31 0.12 14.70
N TYR A 120 -13.54 -0.20 13.44
CA TYR A 120 -12.97 0.49 12.29
C TYR A 120 -14.11 0.87 11.32
N PRO A 121 -14.51 2.15 11.20
CA PRO A 121 -15.83 2.53 10.67
C PRO A 121 -15.94 2.48 9.13
N ARG A 122 -14.96 1.88 8.44
CA ARG A 122 -14.91 1.74 6.97
C ARG A 122 -14.40 0.37 6.55
N GLU A 123 -14.43 0.08 5.27
CA GLU A 123 -13.70 -1.06 4.74
C GLU A 123 -12.20 -0.86 4.96
N GLY A 124 -11.50 -1.90 5.40
CA GLY A 124 -10.06 -1.92 5.42
C GLY A 124 -9.55 -2.44 4.09
N TRP A 125 -8.58 -1.74 3.48
CA TRP A 125 -7.83 -2.21 2.32
C TRP A 125 -6.35 -2.22 2.68
N GLY A 126 -5.54 -1.27 2.22
CA GLY A 126 -4.13 -1.18 2.60
C GLY A 126 -3.91 -0.50 3.95
N LEU A 127 -2.77 -0.79 4.58
CA LEU A 127 -2.36 -0.15 5.83
C LEU A 127 -0.84 -0.04 5.90
N THR A 128 -0.32 1.16 6.13
CA THR A 128 1.10 1.42 6.39
C THR A 128 1.29 2.42 7.52
N THR A 129 2.53 2.81 7.81
CA THR A 129 2.87 3.80 8.84
C THR A 129 4.05 4.66 8.43
N ASP A 130 4.04 5.93 8.82
CA ASP A 130 5.19 6.84 8.76
C ASP A 130 6.09 6.75 10.01
N GLY A 131 5.85 5.76 10.87
CA GLY A 131 6.51 5.57 12.16
C GLY A 131 5.88 6.36 13.31
N LYS A 132 4.90 7.23 13.06
CA LYS A 132 4.19 8.05 14.06
C LYS A 132 2.70 7.77 14.10
N GLN A 133 2.10 7.53 12.94
CA GLN A 133 0.68 7.30 12.76
C GLN A 133 0.43 6.18 11.74
N LEU A 134 -0.78 5.64 11.76
CA LEU A 134 -1.26 4.67 10.79
C LEU A 134 -1.84 5.41 9.58
N ILE A 135 -1.66 4.84 8.40
CA ILE A 135 -2.16 5.39 7.13
C ILE A 135 -2.88 4.26 6.39
N ALA A 136 -4.17 4.45 6.11
CA ALA A 136 -5.00 3.42 5.49
C ALA A 136 -5.68 3.89 4.21
N SER A 137 -5.96 2.94 3.32
CA SER A 137 -6.84 3.05 2.17
C SER A 137 -8.15 2.29 2.41
N ASP A 138 -9.17 2.57 1.59
CA ASP A 138 -10.49 1.93 1.60
C ASP A 138 -11.06 1.74 0.18
N GLY A 139 -10.20 1.70 -0.84
CA GLY A 139 -10.59 1.62 -2.24
C GLY A 139 -11.11 2.92 -2.84
N SER A 140 -11.38 3.93 -2.02
CA SER A 140 -11.72 5.29 -2.52
C SER A 140 -10.47 6.04 -2.99
N ALA A 141 -10.66 7.30 -3.39
CA ALA A 141 -9.57 8.22 -3.69
C ALA A 141 -9.04 8.93 -2.43
N ASN A 142 -9.17 8.35 -1.25
CA ASN A 142 -8.75 8.97 0.01
C ASN A 142 -7.77 8.07 0.76
N LEU A 143 -6.83 8.72 1.46
CA LEU A 143 -6.00 8.10 2.49
C LEU A 143 -6.38 8.67 3.85
N TYR A 144 -6.44 7.79 4.84
CA TYR A 144 -6.86 8.12 6.19
C TYR A 144 -5.70 7.97 7.15
N PHE A 145 -5.32 9.06 7.79
CA PHE A 145 -4.30 9.08 8.82
C PHE A 145 -4.95 8.92 10.18
N MET A 146 -4.39 8.10 11.03
CA MET A 146 -4.97 7.72 12.32
C MET A 146 -3.88 7.61 13.38
N ASP A 147 -4.24 7.86 14.62
CA ASP A 147 -3.38 7.55 15.76
C ASP A 147 -3.33 6.02 16.03
N LYS A 148 -2.56 5.63 17.05
CA LYS A 148 -2.40 4.23 17.47
C LYS A 148 -3.69 3.59 18.01
N ASP A 149 -4.71 4.39 18.30
CA ASP A 149 -6.03 3.93 18.72
C ASP A 149 -7.03 3.90 17.56
N LEU A 150 -6.53 4.03 16.29
CA LEU A 150 -7.31 4.04 15.05
C LEU A 150 -8.29 5.22 14.94
N LYS A 151 -8.09 6.27 15.73
CA LYS A 151 -8.85 7.51 15.62
C LYS A 151 -8.30 8.36 14.50
N GLY A 152 -9.19 8.79 13.60
CA GLY A 152 -8.83 9.62 12.46
C GLY A 152 -8.25 10.97 12.90
N THR A 153 -7.08 11.32 12.35
CA THR A 153 -6.40 12.59 12.59
C THR A 153 -6.43 13.48 11.35
N LYS A 154 -6.39 12.89 10.15
CA LYS A 154 -6.35 13.59 8.87
C LYS A 154 -6.92 12.70 7.77
N LYS A 155 -7.53 13.32 6.74
CA LYS A 155 -7.90 12.68 5.48
C LYS A 155 -7.25 13.45 4.32
N VAL A 156 -6.69 12.75 3.36
CA VAL A 156 -6.04 13.31 2.17
C VAL A 156 -6.68 12.72 0.94
N ALA A 157 -7.20 13.57 0.05
CA ALA A 157 -7.70 13.16 -1.25
C ALA A 157 -6.53 12.95 -2.22
N VAL A 158 -6.48 11.79 -2.86
CA VAL A 158 -5.43 11.44 -3.82
C VAL A 158 -5.86 11.80 -5.23
N THR A 159 -4.98 12.49 -5.95
CA THR A 159 -5.22 12.89 -7.32
C THR A 159 -4.03 12.55 -8.22
N MET A 160 -4.32 12.12 -9.43
CA MET A 160 -3.36 11.92 -10.51
C MET A 160 -3.76 12.80 -11.69
N ASN A 161 -2.86 13.68 -12.13
CA ASN A 161 -3.13 14.65 -13.19
C ASN A 161 -4.41 15.49 -12.94
N GLY A 162 -4.63 15.90 -11.68
CA GLY A 162 -5.77 16.71 -11.26
C GLY A 162 -7.11 15.95 -11.11
N ARG A 163 -7.14 14.65 -11.37
CA ARG A 163 -8.35 13.81 -11.23
C ARG A 163 -8.24 12.90 -10.01
N PRO A 164 -9.34 12.63 -9.26
CA PRO A 164 -9.33 11.68 -8.17
C PRO A 164 -8.88 10.29 -8.64
N LEU A 165 -7.92 9.68 -7.92
CA LEU A 165 -7.46 8.32 -8.18
C LEU A 165 -8.07 7.37 -7.16
N LYS A 166 -9.00 6.52 -7.61
CA LYS A 166 -9.66 5.48 -6.82
C LYS A 166 -8.88 4.17 -6.85
N ASN A 167 -9.42 3.18 -6.13
CA ASN A 167 -8.88 1.81 -6.06
C ASN A 167 -7.50 1.73 -5.41
N LEU A 168 -7.18 2.68 -4.52
CA LEU A 168 -5.97 2.59 -3.71
C LEU A 168 -6.10 1.38 -2.78
N ASN A 169 -5.14 0.45 -2.90
CA ASN A 169 -5.17 -0.82 -2.17
C ASN A 169 -3.98 -0.93 -1.22
N GLU A 170 -3.15 -1.93 -1.36
CA GLU A 170 -2.01 -2.16 -0.49
C GLU A 170 -1.07 -0.96 -0.48
N LEU A 171 -0.53 -0.64 0.71
CA LEU A 171 0.22 0.58 0.95
C LEU A 171 1.58 0.29 1.60
N GLU A 172 2.62 1.02 1.16
CA GLU A 172 3.91 1.04 1.82
C GLU A 172 4.47 2.45 1.96
N TRP A 173 5.17 2.70 3.08
CA TRP A 173 5.86 3.97 3.33
C TRP A 173 7.32 3.88 2.90
N ILE A 174 7.69 4.56 1.81
CA ILE A 174 9.06 4.52 1.27
C ILE A 174 9.59 5.95 1.11
N ASN A 175 10.68 6.27 1.77
CA ASN A 175 11.39 7.54 1.63
C ASN A 175 10.50 8.79 1.73
N GLY A 176 9.58 8.81 2.71
CA GLY A 176 8.69 9.95 2.94
C GLY A 176 7.51 10.04 1.96
N LYS A 177 7.25 9.02 1.18
CA LYS A 177 6.13 8.90 0.24
C LYS A 177 5.29 7.67 0.57
N ILE A 178 4.01 7.72 0.19
CA ILE A 178 3.12 6.57 0.24
C ILE A 178 3.13 5.92 -1.13
N TRP A 179 3.52 4.66 -1.18
CA TRP A 179 3.37 3.83 -2.36
C TRP A 179 2.07 3.06 -2.24
N ALA A 180 1.32 2.92 -3.31
CA ALA A 180 0.03 2.24 -3.31
C ALA A 180 -0.16 1.41 -4.57
N ASN A 181 -0.61 0.16 -4.41
CA ASN A 181 -1.19 -0.59 -5.52
C ASN A 181 -2.50 0.06 -5.95
N VAL A 182 -2.72 0.18 -7.26
CA VAL A 182 -4.02 0.56 -7.83
C VAL A 182 -4.74 -0.71 -8.24
N TYR A 183 -5.72 -1.14 -7.45
CA TYR A 183 -6.44 -2.41 -7.61
C TYR A 183 -7.01 -2.59 -9.01
N LEU A 184 -6.91 -3.80 -9.57
CA LEU A 184 -7.27 -4.21 -10.93
C LEU A 184 -6.39 -3.57 -12.03
N THR A 185 -5.19 -3.12 -11.67
CA THR A 185 -4.18 -2.64 -12.64
C THR A 185 -2.80 -3.17 -12.25
N ASP A 186 -1.84 -3.07 -13.18
CA ASP A 186 -0.43 -3.36 -12.94
C ASP A 186 0.35 -2.09 -12.55
N THR A 187 -0.32 -1.16 -11.88
CA THR A 187 0.27 0.14 -11.54
C THR A 187 0.46 0.30 -10.03
N ILE A 188 1.66 0.73 -9.65
CA ILE A 188 1.95 1.25 -8.32
C ILE A 188 2.13 2.76 -8.44
N VAL A 189 1.47 3.53 -7.57
CA VAL A 189 1.62 4.99 -7.55
C VAL A 189 2.40 5.47 -6.34
N ILE A 190 3.15 6.57 -6.52
CA ILE A 190 3.96 7.22 -5.49
C ILE A 190 3.27 8.54 -5.15
N ILE A 191 2.76 8.64 -3.92
CA ILE A 191 1.87 9.70 -3.47
C ILE A 191 2.57 10.60 -2.46
N ASN A 192 2.44 11.90 -2.62
CA ASN A 192 2.86 12.87 -1.62
C ASN A 192 1.89 12.88 -0.44
N PRO A 193 2.31 12.54 0.79
CA PRO A 193 1.41 12.40 1.93
C PRO A 193 0.83 13.73 2.44
N ALA A 194 1.45 14.86 2.09
CA ALA A 194 0.97 16.18 2.50
C ALA A 194 -0.15 16.68 1.59
N THR A 195 -0.02 16.45 0.29
CA THR A 195 -0.90 17.02 -0.75
C THR A 195 -1.87 16.02 -1.37
N GLY A 196 -1.59 14.72 -1.27
CA GLY A 196 -2.32 13.65 -1.98
C GLY A 196 -2.02 13.59 -3.49
N LYS A 197 -1.11 14.42 -4.01
CA LYS A 197 -0.75 14.36 -5.41
C LYS A 197 0.10 13.13 -5.70
N VAL A 198 -0.23 12.41 -6.77
CA VAL A 198 0.63 11.38 -7.34
C VAL A 198 1.80 12.07 -8.04
N GLU A 199 3.02 11.75 -7.62
CA GLU A 199 4.26 12.30 -8.16
C GLU A 199 4.97 11.31 -9.08
N GLY A 200 4.71 10.00 -8.90
CA GLY A 200 5.25 8.94 -9.73
C GLY A 200 4.26 7.81 -9.95
N ALA A 201 4.45 7.08 -11.04
CA ALA A 201 3.72 5.86 -11.34
C ALA A 201 4.71 4.82 -11.88
N VAL A 202 4.64 3.61 -11.35
CA VAL A 202 5.45 2.46 -11.78
C VAL A 202 4.54 1.54 -12.57
N ASP A 203 4.89 1.32 -13.83
CA ASP A 203 4.22 0.34 -14.67
C ASP A 203 4.87 -1.03 -14.45
N CYS A 204 4.14 -1.92 -13.78
CA CYS A 204 4.55 -3.29 -13.46
C CYS A 204 3.99 -4.33 -14.46
N THR A 205 3.48 -3.90 -15.62
CA THR A 205 2.99 -4.82 -16.66
C THR A 205 4.08 -5.82 -17.04
N GLY A 206 3.74 -7.12 -16.99
CA GLY A 206 4.66 -8.22 -17.28
C GLY A 206 5.63 -8.55 -16.15
N LEU A 207 5.48 -7.98 -14.93
CA LEU A 207 6.30 -8.36 -13.77
C LEU A 207 6.13 -9.85 -13.43
N LEU A 208 4.91 -10.36 -13.47
CA LEU A 208 4.63 -11.79 -13.46
C LEU A 208 4.57 -12.26 -14.93
N PRO A 209 5.51 -13.09 -15.40
CA PRO A 209 5.48 -13.64 -16.75
C PRO A 209 4.23 -14.50 -17.00
N ASP A 210 3.71 -14.48 -18.23
CA ASP A 210 2.46 -15.17 -18.59
C ASP A 210 2.52 -16.69 -18.32
N GLU A 211 3.67 -17.31 -18.48
CA GLU A 211 3.89 -18.74 -18.22
C GLU A 211 3.75 -19.14 -16.75
N LEU A 212 3.78 -18.18 -15.84
CA LEU A 212 3.58 -18.40 -14.39
C LEU A 212 2.14 -18.18 -13.94
N TRP A 213 1.26 -17.73 -14.85
CA TRP A 213 -0.15 -17.54 -14.53
C TRP A 213 -0.87 -18.88 -14.41
N THR A 214 -1.75 -18.97 -13.43
CA THR A 214 -2.65 -20.10 -13.20
C THR A 214 -4.09 -19.61 -13.06
N SER A 215 -5.04 -20.50 -13.01
CA SER A 215 -6.45 -20.14 -12.74
C SER A 215 -6.69 -19.52 -11.37
N ALA A 216 -5.76 -19.67 -10.42
CA ALA A 216 -5.82 -19.09 -9.08
C ALA A 216 -5.11 -17.74 -9.00
N THR A 217 -4.25 -17.40 -9.95
CA THR A 217 -3.48 -16.15 -9.96
C THR A 217 -4.41 -14.96 -10.06
N ASP A 218 -4.20 -13.95 -9.22
CA ASP A 218 -5.00 -12.73 -9.18
C ASP A 218 -4.07 -11.50 -9.29
N VAL A 219 -4.53 -10.31 -9.02
CA VAL A 219 -3.87 -9.05 -9.34
C VAL A 219 -2.59 -8.80 -8.54
N LEU A 220 -1.75 -7.91 -9.08
CA LEU A 220 -0.64 -7.26 -8.40
C LEU A 220 -1.13 -6.66 -7.06
N ASN A 221 -0.55 -7.06 -5.95
CA ASN A 221 -0.82 -6.50 -4.62
C ASN A 221 0.25 -6.93 -3.62
N GLY A 222 0.83 -5.97 -2.92
CA GLY A 222 1.89 -6.18 -1.95
C GLY A 222 3.18 -5.46 -2.34
N ILE A 223 3.57 -4.47 -1.53
CA ILE A 223 4.79 -3.67 -1.66
C ILE A 223 5.48 -3.71 -0.30
N ALA A 224 6.77 -4.01 -0.29
CA ALA A 224 7.57 -3.94 0.92
C ALA A 224 8.91 -3.28 0.65
N VAL A 225 9.48 -2.61 1.67
CA VAL A 225 10.83 -2.07 1.62
C VAL A 225 11.64 -2.58 2.81
N ASP A 226 12.86 -3.07 2.55
CA ASP A 226 13.76 -3.49 3.62
C ASP A 226 14.57 -2.32 4.20
N ALA A 227 15.32 -2.57 5.27
CA ALA A 227 16.15 -1.57 5.92
C ALA A 227 17.29 -1.03 5.03
N GLN A 228 17.61 -1.71 3.92
CA GLN A 228 18.59 -1.28 2.92
C GLN A 228 17.94 -0.48 1.78
N GLY A 229 16.61 -0.25 1.83
CA GLY A 229 15.87 0.47 0.80
C GLY A 229 15.55 -0.37 -0.44
N LYS A 230 15.74 -1.69 -0.40
CA LYS A 230 15.35 -2.58 -1.50
C LYS A 230 13.85 -2.75 -1.52
N ILE A 231 13.27 -2.67 -2.70
CA ILE A 231 11.82 -2.73 -2.91
C ILE A 231 11.44 -4.13 -3.37
N TYR A 232 10.40 -4.67 -2.75
CA TYR A 232 9.85 -5.99 -3.04
C TYR A 232 8.39 -5.86 -3.45
N VAL A 233 7.98 -6.61 -4.48
CA VAL A 233 6.63 -6.56 -5.04
C VAL A 233 6.15 -7.97 -5.34
N THR A 234 4.89 -8.25 -5.06
CA THR A 234 4.23 -9.51 -5.39
C THR A 234 2.77 -9.28 -5.80
N GLY A 235 2.00 -10.33 -5.93
CA GLY A 235 0.57 -10.29 -6.19
C GLY A 235 -0.18 -11.41 -5.46
N LYS A 236 -1.50 -11.34 -5.51
CA LYS A 236 -2.41 -12.31 -4.90
C LYS A 236 -2.26 -13.65 -5.60
N ASN A 237 -1.90 -14.68 -4.83
CA ASN A 237 -1.64 -16.04 -5.34
C ASN A 237 -0.50 -16.12 -6.38
N TRP A 238 0.42 -15.16 -6.39
CA TRP A 238 1.59 -15.23 -7.25
C TRP A 238 2.60 -16.26 -6.74
N PRO A 239 3.33 -16.98 -7.63
CA PRO A 239 4.38 -17.92 -7.25
C PRO A 239 5.71 -17.25 -6.90
N LYS A 240 5.83 -15.93 -7.14
CA LYS A 240 7.06 -15.17 -7.00
C LYS A 240 6.84 -13.88 -6.23
N LEU A 241 7.87 -13.49 -5.48
CA LEU A 241 8.08 -12.16 -4.94
C LEU A 241 9.34 -11.60 -5.61
N TYR A 242 9.24 -10.40 -6.15
CA TYR A 242 10.28 -9.77 -6.94
C TYR A 242 10.95 -8.64 -6.17
N GLN A 243 12.28 -8.66 -6.07
CA GLN A 243 13.04 -7.47 -5.71
C GLN A 243 13.25 -6.65 -6.99
N ILE A 244 12.85 -5.40 -6.96
CA ILE A 244 12.90 -4.50 -8.13
C ILE A 244 13.71 -3.24 -7.85
N GLU A 245 14.21 -2.66 -8.93
CA GLU A 245 14.72 -1.29 -9.00
C GLU A 245 13.88 -0.48 -9.98
N LEU A 246 13.68 0.81 -9.68
CA LEU A 246 13.00 1.72 -10.61
C LEU A 246 13.98 2.18 -11.69
N VAL A 247 13.49 2.19 -12.93
CA VAL A 247 14.17 2.77 -14.09
C VAL A 247 13.24 3.82 -14.74
N LYS A 248 13.83 4.88 -15.27
CA LYS A 248 13.11 5.93 -16.01
C LYS A 248 13.05 5.61 -17.49
#